data_350e331536f9ddae4bb21b45fe95a9b0
#
_entry.id   350e331536f9ddae4bb21b45fe95a9b0
#
_cell.length_a   1.000
_cell.length_b   1.000
_cell.length_c   1.000
_cell.angle_alpha   90.00
_cell.angle_beta   90.00
_cell.angle_gamma   90.00
#
_symmetry.space_group_name_H-M   'P 1'
#
loop_
_entity.id
_entity.type
_entity.pdbx_description
1 polymer ?
#
loop_
_entity_poly.entity_id
_entity_poly.type
_entity_poly.pdbx_seq_one_letter_code
_entity_poly.pdbx_strand_id
1 'polypeptide(L)'
;MNHAVIAAMAEAGETAESLAAQIGVDPKTAAKWASRGRIPQTRHRAKVAAILKREVEDLWPDAVRRREPAWFRPWVDIEREAVSLRTFELAWVPGLLQTAAYARATLAGEALSPEAVEELIDVRIKRQAILRRDRAPMFIAVLDELILRRSAYGDRALMREQCEQLAASAELPNVSIHVVPLTVGMHPGLGGPFTLAELEKGTTVAHVDSQAKAQLVDGVTDIATLSRRWERIRGEALSRAQSRDLLREAARSWT
;
A
#
# COMPACT_ATOMS: atom_id res chain seq x y z
N MET A 1 19.71 20.00 -8.98
CA MET A 1 20.70 19.14 -8.29
C MET A 1 19.98 18.31 -7.26
N ASN A 2 20.49 17.13 -6.96
CA ASN A 2 20.00 16.28 -5.86
C ASN A 2 20.86 16.57 -4.61
N HIS A 3 20.34 17.45 -3.76
CA HIS A 3 21.06 17.90 -2.58
C HIS A 3 21.31 16.79 -1.55
N ALA A 4 20.43 15.79 -1.45
CA ALA A 4 20.59 14.68 -0.54
C ALA A 4 21.81 13.80 -0.92
N VAL A 5 21.97 13.50 -2.21
CA VAL A 5 23.13 12.74 -2.70
C VAL A 5 24.42 13.54 -2.50
N ILE A 6 24.41 14.84 -2.80
CA ILE A 6 25.58 15.70 -2.64
C ILE A 6 26.01 15.78 -1.17
N ALA A 7 25.05 16.00 -0.26
CA ALA A 7 25.33 16.04 1.17
C ALA A 7 25.87 14.71 1.70
N ALA A 8 25.25 13.58 1.32
CA ALA A 8 25.70 12.26 1.73
C ALA A 8 27.10 11.91 1.20
N MET A 9 27.43 12.31 -0.03
CA MET A 9 28.79 12.16 -0.58
C MET A 9 29.81 12.97 0.22
N ALA A 10 29.51 14.23 0.53
CA ALA A 10 30.39 15.08 1.33
C ALA A 10 30.63 14.53 2.76
N GLU A 11 29.55 14.05 3.42
CA GLU A 11 29.61 13.44 4.74
C GLU A 11 30.39 12.12 4.76
N ALA A 12 30.27 11.32 3.68
CA ALA A 12 31.02 10.08 3.54
C ALA A 12 32.46 10.27 3.03
N GLY A 13 32.85 11.49 2.65
CA GLY A 13 34.16 11.77 2.05
C GLY A 13 34.32 11.20 0.64
N GLU A 14 33.23 10.98 -0.07
CA GLU A 14 33.20 10.34 -1.38
C GLU A 14 33.09 11.37 -2.51
N THR A 15 33.79 11.11 -3.63
CA THR A 15 33.65 11.85 -4.88
C THR A 15 32.92 11.01 -5.92
N ALA A 16 32.53 11.62 -7.04
CA ALA A 16 31.90 10.87 -8.14
C ALA A 16 32.87 9.80 -8.72
N GLU A 17 34.18 10.11 -8.73
CA GLU A 17 35.22 9.22 -9.18
C GLU A 17 35.40 8.04 -8.22
N SER A 18 35.45 8.30 -6.90
CA SER A 18 35.61 7.25 -5.88
C SER A 18 34.41 6.31 -5.86
N LEU A 19 33.18 6.86 -5.91
CA LEU A 19 31.95 6.08 -6.04
C LEU A 19 31.93 5.25 -7.32
N ALA A 20 32.31 5.82 -8.44
CA ALA A 20 32.36 5.12 -9.73
C ALA A 20 33.30 3.92 -9.70
N ALA A 21 34.49 4.10 -9.10
CA ALA A 21 35.49 3.04 -8.94
C ALA A 21 34.95 1.88 -8.08
N GLN A 22 34.30 2.19 -6.94
CA GLN A 22 33.79 1.19 -6.01
C GLN A 22 32.59 0.40 -6.59
N ILE A 23 31.80 1.04 -7.47
CA ILE A 23 30.58 0.43 -8.04
C ILE A 23 30.85 -0.24 -9.39
N GLY A 24 31.94 0.15 -10.08
CA GLY A 24 32.31 -0.37 -11.40
C GLY A 24 31.55 0.32 -12.54
N VAL A 25 31.40 1.67 -12.46
CA VAL A 25 30.75 2.48 -13.49
C VAL A 25 31.63 3.64 -13.94
N ASP A 26 31.29 4.27 -15.05
CA ASP A 26 31.99 5.48 -15.50
C ASP A 26 31.75 6.66 -14.56
N PRO A 27 32.79 7.49 -14.22
CA PRO A 27 32.65 8.65 -13.36
C PRO A 27 31.57 9.64 -13.75
N LYS A 28 31.36 9.85 -15.07
CA LYS A 28 30.27 10.70 -15.57
C LYS A 28 28.88 10.12 -15.26
N THR A 29 28.80 8.78 -15.14
CA THR A 29 27.56 8.12 -14.74
C THR A 29 27.28 8.34 -13.26
N ALA A 30 28.29 8.20 -12.41
CA ALA A 30 28.16 8.48 -10.97
C ALA A 30 27.83 9.96 -10.71
N ALA A 31 28.50 10.90 -11.39
CA ALA A 31 28.23 12.32 -11.29
C ALA A 31 26.79 12.70 -11.67
N LYS A 32 26.18 11.99 -12.64
CA LYS A 32 24.76 12.21 -13.01
C LYS A 32 23.79 11.89 -11.88
N TRP A 33 24.15 11.02 -10.92
CA TRP A 33 23.25 10.67 -9.80
C TRP A 33 23.04 11.83 -8.82
N ALA A 34 23.94 12.79 -8.80
CA ALA A 34 23.80 14.07 -8.09
C ALA A 34 22.93 15.10 -8.84
N SER A 35 22.42 14.77 -10.03
CA SER A 35 21.53 15.63 -10.80
C SER A 35 20.07 15.32 -10.49
N ARG A 36 19.20 16.33 -10.54
CA ARG A 36 17.75 16.19 -10.28
C ARG A 36 17.12 15.16 -11.25
N GLY A 37 16.37 14.21 -10.72
CA GLY A 37 15.65 13.21 -11.49
C GLY A 37 16.53 12.12 -12.13
N ARG A 38 17.83 12.11 -11.87
CA ARG A 38 18.72 11.04 -12.31
C ARG A 38 18.94 10.03 -11.20
N ILE A 39 18.41 8.82 -11.41
CA ILE A 39 18.41 7.73 -10.43
C ILE A 39 19.28 6.60 -10.97
N PRO A 40 20.17 6.00 -10.16
CA PRO A 40 20.93 4.82 -10.55
C PRO A 40 20.01 3.66 -10.93
N GLN A 41 20.49 2.76 -11.77
CA GLN A 41 19.83 1.47 -12.00
C GLN A 41 19.71 0.69 -10.68
N THR A 42 18.66 -0.13 -10.53
CA THR A 42 18.33 -0.86 -9.31
C THR A 42 19.53 -1.59 -8.70
N ARG A 43 20.33 -2.28 -9.55
CA ARG A 43 21.55 -3.00 -9.13
C ARG A 43 22.64 -2.13 -8.50
N HIS A 44 22.64 -0.82 -8.76
CA HIS A 44 23.64 0.12 -8.23
C HIS A 44 23.13 0.88 -7.01
N ARG A 45 21.80 1.04 -6.85
CA ARG A 45 21.22 1.85 -5.75
C ARG A 45 21.61 1.35 -4.38
N ALA A 46 21.45 0.05 -4.13
CA ALA A 46 21.79 -0.56 -2.84
C ALA A 46 23.26 -0.41 -2.51
N LYS A 47 24.15 -0.55 -3.51
CA LYS A 47 25.60 -0.37 -3.32
C LYS A 47 25.95 1.08 -2.98
N VAL A 48 25.36 2.05 -3.71
CA VAL A 48 25.61 3.48 -3.43
C VAL A 48 25.07 3.85 -2.03
N ALA A 49 23.89 3.40 -1.68
CA ALA A 49 23.28 3.65 -0.37
C ALA A 49 24.16 3.09 0.77
N ALA A 50 24.67 1.87 0.60
CA ALA A 50 25.60 1.26 1.58
C ALA A 50 26.91 2.05 1.73
N ILE A 51 27.53 2.50 0.62
CA ILE A 51 28.75 3.29 0.64
C ILE A 51 28.51 4.64 1.34
N LEU A 52 27.38 5.30 1.02
CA LEU A 52 27.03 6.59 1.59
C LEU A 52 26.37 6.49 2.98
N LYS A 53 26.19 5.28 3.53
CA LYS A 53 25.54 5.00 4.83
C LYS A 53 24.18 5.70 4.97
N ARG A 54 23.38 5.62 3.92
CA ARG A 54 22.03 6.19 3.83
C ARG A 54 21.08 5.17 3.24
N GLU A 55 19.78 5.35 3.52
CA GLU A 55 18.77 4.57 2.83
C GLU A 55 18.58 5.08 1.39
N VAL A 56 18.19 4.17 0.48
CA VAL A 56 17.93 4.52 -0.94
C VAL A 56 16.86 5.61 -1.05
N GLU A 57 15.91 5.60 -0.13
CA GLU A 57 14.79 6.54 -0.05
C GLU A 57 15.24 7.96 0.29
N ASP A 58 16.23 8.08 1.15
CA ASP A 58 16.81 9.39 1.53
C ASP A 58 17.58 10.01 0.36
N LEU A 59 18.30 9.18 -0.39
CA LEU A 59 19.13 9.63 -1.52
C LEU A 59 18.30 9.93 -2.77
N TRP A 60 17.31 9.07 -3.04
CA TRP A 60 16.46 9.16 -4.23
C TRP A 60 15.00 8.85 -3.86
N PRO A 61 14.28 9.80 -3.24
CA PRO A 61 12.86 9.60 -2.91
C PRO A 61 12.02 9.17 -4.13
N ASP A 62 12.36 9.70 -5.30
CA ASP A 62 11.72 9.34 -6.56
C ASP A 62 12.04 7.91 -7.03
N ALA A 63 13.08 7.24 -6.50
CA ALA A 63 13.39 5.86 -6.88
C ALA A 63 12.37 4.87 -6.32
N VAL A 64 11.89 5.14 -5.11
CA VAL A 64 10.80 4.37 -4.47
C VAL A 64 9.48 4.76 -5.09
N ARG A 65 9.25 6.07 -5.31
CA ARG A 65 8.06 6.58 -5.98
C ARG A 65 7.88 6.05 -7.42
N ARG A 66 8.94 5.73 -8.15
CA ARG A 66 8.86 5.18 -9.51
C ARG A 66 8.41 3.72 -9.55
N ARG A 67 8.39 3.00 -8.42
CA ARG A 67 7.91 1.61 -8.33
C ARG A 67 6.39 1.52 -8.29
N GLU A 68 5.73 2.57 -7.81
CA GLU A 68 4.28 2.67 -7.85
C GLU A 68 3.81 3.27 -9.19
N PRO A 69 2.68 2.82 -9.73
CA PRO A 69 2.08 3.45 -10.90
C PRO A 69 1.94 4.96 -10.70
N ALA A 70 2.22 5.75 -11.73
CA ALA A 70 2.24 7.23 -11.62
C ALA A 70 0.93 7.82 -11.10
N TRP A 71 -0.20 7.15 -11.36
CA TRP A 71 -1.54 7.52 -10.91
C TRP A 71 -1.80 7.19 -9.43
N PHE A 72 -1.02 6.28 -8.84
CA PHE A 72 -1.19 5.85 -7.45
C PHE A 72 -0.31 6.62 -6.45
N ARG A 73 0.74 7.29 -6.94
CA ARG A 73 1.70 8.02 -6.08
C ARG A 73 1.09 9.12 -5.22
N PRO A 74 0.21 9.99 -5.73
CA PRO A 74 -0.43 10.98 -4.88
C PRO A 74 -1.24 10.37 -3.75
N TRP A 75 -1.85 9.18 -3.96
CA TRP A 75 -2.59 8.48 -2.92
C TRP A 75 -1.69 8.00 -1.79
N VAL A 76 -0.52 7.43 -2.10
CA VAL A 76 0.42 6.94 -1.09
C VAL A 76 0.91 8.07 -0.18
N ASP A 77 1.10 9.25 -0.72
CA ASP A 77 1.47 10.42 0.09
C ASP A 77 0.31 10.82 1.02
N ILE A 78 -0.93 10.84 0.52
CA ILE A 78 -2.15 11.10 1.32
C ILE A 78 -2.33 10.01 2.40
N GLU A 79 -2.18 8.74 2.04
CA GLU A 79 -2.26 7.60 2.97
C GLU A 79 -1.25 7.74 4.12
N ARG A 80 -0.04 8.23 3.80
CA ARG A 80 1.01 8.46 4.80
C ARG A 80 0.69 9.62 5.75
N GLU A 81 0.01 10.66 5.29
CA GLU A 81 -0.36 11.84 6.08
C GLU A 81 -1.69 11.67 6.83
N ALA A 82 -2.47 10.65 6.49
CA ALA A 82 -3.78 10.45 7.06
C ALA A 82 -3.72 10.15 8.57
N VAL A 83 -4.67 10.73 9.30
CA VAL A 83 -4.95 10.42 10.70
C VAL A 83 -6.04 9.36 10.84
N SER A 84 -6.89 9.22 9.82
CA SER A 84 -7.91 8.18 9.73
C SER A 84 -8.05 7.71 8.29
N LEU A 85 -8.16 6.39 8.12
CA LEU A 85 -8.41 5.73 6.85
C LEU A 85 -9.63 4.83 6.99
N ARG A 86 -10.61 5.02 6.13
CA ARG A 86 -11.85 4.23 6.08
C ARG A 86 -11.96 3.60 4.69
N THR A 87 -11.76 2.29 4.57
CA THR A 87 -11.78 1.60 3.28
C THR A 87 -12.92 0.61 3.19
N PHE A 88 -13.62 0.62 2.08
CA PHE A 88 -14.56 -0.44 1.70
C PHE A 88 -14.01 -1.20 0.50
N GLU A 89 -14.03 -2.52 0.62
CA GLU A 89 -13.56 -3.42 -0.43
C GLU A 89 -14.60 -4.52 -0.70
N LEU A 90 -14.78 -4.86 -1.97
CA LEU A 90 -15.74 -5.88 -2.39
C LEU A 90 -15.11 -7.07 -3.13
N ALA A 91 -13.89 -6.92 -3.62
CA ALA A 91 -13.24 -7.93 -4.46
C ALA A 91 -11.89 -8.40 -3.93
N TRP A 92 -11.14 -7.52 -3.29
CA TRP A 92 -9.77 -7.76 -2.83
C TRP A 92 -9.60 -7.39 -1.36
N VAL A 93 -8.67 -8.05 -0.68
CA VAL A 93 -8.20 -7.57 0.62
C VAL A 93 -7.50 -6.22 0.45
N PRO A 94 -7.75 -5.21 1.30
CA PRO A 94 -7.04 -3.94 1.24
C PRO A 94 -5.52 -4.13 1.26
N GLY A 95 -4.78 -3.38 0.45
CA GLY A 95 -3.33 -3.53 0.33
C GLY A 95 -2.55 -3.45 1.65
N LEU A 96 -3.06 -2.66 2.61
CA LEU A 96 -2.48 -2.53 3.95
C LEU A 96 -2.65 -3.78 4.84
N LEU A 97 -3.48 -4.74 4.42
CA LEU A 97 -3.77 -5.98 5.17
C LEU A 97 -3.37 -7.26 4.41
N GLN A 98 -2.79 -7.14 3.21
CA GLN A 98 -2.41 -8.30 2.39
C GLN A 98 -1.17 -9.00 2.93
N THR A 99 -1.12 -10.33 2.79
CA THR A 99 0.15 -11.08 2.86
C THR A 99 0.93 -10.91 1.55
N ALA A 100 2.23 -11.21 1.56
CA ALA A 100 3.04 -11.17 0.34
C ALA A 100 2.54 -12.18 -0.71
N ALA A 101 2.10 -13.36 -0.28
CA ALA A 101 1.54 -14.39 -1.15
C ALA A 101 0.24 -13.91 -1.82
N TYR A 102 -0.68 -13.31 -1.04
CA TYR A 102 -1.91 -12.76 -1.58
C TYR A 102 -1.65 -11.59 -2.53
N ALA A 103 -0.73 -10.67 -2.18
CA ALA A 103 -0.32 -9.56 -3.04
C ALA A 103 0.23 -10.08 -4.39
N ARG A 104 1.05 -11.13 -4.37
CA ARG A 104 1.55 -11.79 -5.59
C ARG A 104 0.41 -12.35 -6.43
N ALA A 105 -0.56 -13.03 -5.82
CA ALA A 105 -1.71 -13.57 -6.53
C ALA A 105 -2.56 -12.48 -7.19
N THR A 106 -2.69 -11.28 -6.59
CA THR A 106 -3.42 -10.17 -7.22
C THR A 106 -2.73 -9.61 -8.47
N LEU A 107 -1.43 -9.86 -8.64
CA LEU A 107 -0.63 -9.41 -9.78
C LEU A 107 -0.44 -10.51 -10.86
N ALA A 108 -0.88 -11.73 -10.62
CA ALA A 108 -0.64 -12.87 -11.51
C ALA A 108 -1.29 -12.73 -12.91
N GLY A 109 -2.31 -11.86 -13.04
CA GLY A 109 -2.96 -11.56 -14.33
C GLY A 109 -2.34 -10.39 -15.11
N GLU A 110 -1.38 -9.68 -14.50
CA GLU A 110 -0.75 -8.51 -15.10
C GLU A 110 0.43 -8.95 -15.99
N ALA A 111 0.61 -8.29 -17.12
CA ALA A 111 1.73 -8.56 -18.04
C ALA A 111 3.04 -7.93 -17.52
N LEU A 112 3.49 -8.35 -16.33
CA LEU A 112 4.67 -7.83 -15.63
C LEU A 112 5.80 -8.87 -15.65
N SER A 113 7.06 -8.41 -15.61
CA SER A 113 8.18 -9.31 -15.38
C SER A 113 8.21 -9.79 -13.92
N PRO A 114 8.80 -10.97 -13.62
CA PRO A 114 8.92 -11.46 -12.25
C PRO A 114 9.57 -10.44 -11.30
N GLU A 115 10.60 -9.73 -11.77
CA GLU A 115 11.31 -8.72 -10.99
C GLU A 115 10.42 -7.52 -10.67
N ALA A 116 9.57 -7.10 -11.63
CA ALA A 116 8.62 -6.01 -11.43
C ALA A 116 7.53 -6.41 -10.42
N VAL A 117 7.08 -7.67 -10.46
CA VAL A 117 6.12 -8.20 -9.49
C VAL A 117 6.70 -8.15 -8.08
N GLU A 118 7.93 -8.66 -7.86
CA GLU A 118 8.58 -8.63 -6.55
C GLU A 118 8.80 -7.19 -6.05
N GLU A 119 9.20 -6.27 -6.93
CA GLU A 119 9.32 -4.86 -6.57
C GLU A 119 7.99 -4.25 -6.08
N LEU A 120 6.87 -4.56 -6.74
CA LEU A 120 5.54 -4.08 -6.34
C LEU A 120 5.07 -4.68 -5.02
N ILE A 121 5.36 -5.98 -4.79
CA ILE A 121 5.07 -6.64 -3.53
C ILE A 121 5.86 -5.98 -2.39
N ASP A 122 7.16 -5.79 -2.56
CA ASP A 122 8.03 -5.15 -1.57
C ASP A 122 7.51 -3.77 -1.16
N VAL A 123 7.12 -2.94 -2.15
CA VAL A 123 6.53 -1.63 -1.89
C VAL A 123 5.22 -1.76 -1.11
N ARG A 124 4.35 -2.70 -1.50
CA ARG A 124 3.05 -2.92 -0.84
C ARG A 124 3.22 -3.36 0.61
N ILE A 125 4.14 -4.28 0.87
CA ILE A 125 4.41 -4.77 2.23
C ILE A 125 5.04 -3.66 3.09
N LYS A 126 6.00 -2.91 2.56
CA LYS A 126 6.60 -1.78 3.28
C LYS A 126 5.59 -0.69 3.66
N ARG A 127 4.58 -0.42 2.83
CA ARG A 127 3.50 0.53 3.15
C ARG A 127 2.72 0.15 4.40
N GLN A 128 2.60 -1.14 4.72
CA GLN A 128 1.86 -1.61 5.90
C GLN A 128 2.47 -1.12 7.22
N ALA A 129 3.73 -0.67 7.21
CA ALA A 129 4.38 -0.08 8.38
C ALA A 129 3.62 1.13 8.94
N ILE A 130 2.79 1.80 8.13
CA ILE A 130 1.98 2.93 8.60
C ILE A 130 1.01 2.54 9.72
N LEU A 131 0.55 1.27 9.74
CA LEU A 131 -0.36 0.77 10.78
C LEU A 131 0.33 0.50 12.13
N ARG A 132 1.67 0.50 12.16
CA ARG A 132 2.49 0.15 13.35
C ARG A 132 3.44 1.25 13.79
N ARG A 133 3.43 2.40 13.09
CA ARG A 133 4.30 3.55 13.42
C ARG A 133 3.77 4.27 14.66
N ASP A 134 4.63 5.10 15.25
CA ASP A 134 4.18 6.13 16.18
C ASP A 134 3.17 7.03 15.48
N ARG A 135 2.05 7.35 16.14
CA ARG A 135 0.91 8.07 15.52
C ARG A 135 0.36 7.35 14.27
N ALA A 136 0.19 6.03 14.37
CA ALA A 136 -0.49 5.27 13.32
C ALA A 136 -1.92 5.80 13.12
N PRO A 137 -2.42 5.86 11.87
CA PRO A 137 -3.79 6.27 11.60
C PRO A 137 -4.79 5.29 12.21
N MET A 138 -5.98 5.77 12.58
CA MET A 138 -7.12 4.89 12.78
C MET A 138 -7.47 4.27 11.42
N PHE A 139 -7.42 2.95 11.32
CA PHE A 139 -7.74 2.22 10.10
C PHE A 139 -9.00 1.38 10.27
N ILE A 140 -10.05 1.70 9.51
CA ILE A 140 -11.31 0.96 9.52
C ILE A 140 -11.52 0.35 8.15
N ALA A 141 -11.49 -0.97 8.06
CA ALA A 141 -11.80 -1.72 6.85
C ALA A 141 -13.18 -2.35 6.96
N VAL A 142 -14.01 -2.13 5.97
CA VAL A 142 -15.27 -2.85 5.77
C VAL A 142 -15.10 -3.72 4.52
N LEU A 143 -15.21 -5.02 4.69
CA LEU A 143 -14.99 -6.02 3.66
C LEU A 143 -16.31 -6.71 3.32
N ASP A 144 -16.61 -6.89 2.04
CA ASP A 144 -17.63 -7.83 1.62
C ASP A 144 -17.19 -9.27 1.94
N GLU A 145 -18.07 -10.10 2.49
CA GLU A 145 -17.74 -11.49 2.85
C GLU A 145 -17.21 -12.30 1.67
N LEU A 146 -17.59 -11.94 0.43
CA LEU A 146 -17.13 -12.63 -0.77
C LEU A 146 -15.60 -12.64 -0.89
N ILE A 147 -14.91 -11.63 -0.37
CA ILE A 147 -13.45 -11.57 -0.32
C ILE A 147 -12.87 -12.80 0.40
N LEU A 148 -13.51 -13.20 1.51
CA LEU A 148 -13.07 -14.33 2.34
C LEU A 148 -13.37 -15.68 1.71
N ARG A 149 -14.31 -15.72 0.75
CA ARG A 149 -14.78 -16.93 0.06
C ARG A 149 -14.18 -17.13 -1.33
N ARG A 150 -13.55 -16.09 -1.87
CA ARG A 150 -12.95 -16.13 -3.21
C ARG A 150 -11.62 -16.87 -3.17
N SER A 151 -11.51 -17.95 -3.95
CA SER A 151 -10.27 -18.70 -4.10
C SER A 151 -9.23 -17.89 -4.88
N ALA A 152 -7.99 -17.88 -4.42
CA ALA A 152 -6.84 -17.35 -5.14
C ALA A 152 -6.21 -18.48 -5.97
N TYR A 153 -6.69 -18.66 -7.19
CA TYR A 153 -6.21 -19.69 -8.14
C TYR A 153 -6.21 -21.13 -7.59
N GLY A 154 -7.14 -21.46 -6.68
CA GLY A 154 -7.22 -22.78 -6.06
C GLY A 154 -6.27 -22.99 -4.88
N ASP A 155 -5.42 -22.03 -4.55
CA ASP A 155 -4.50 -22.13 -3.41
C ASP A 155 -5.23 -21.86 -2.08
N ARG A 156 -5.55 -22.96 -1.39
CA ARG A 156 -6.23 -22.93 -0.10
C ARG A 156 -5.31 -22.42 1.01
N ALA A 157 -4.01 -22.77 0.98
CA ALA A 157 -3.05 -22.37 1.98
C ALA A 157 -2.83 -20.86 1.98
N LEU A 158 -2.76 -20.24 0.78
CA LEU A 158 -2.68 -18.80 0.59
C LEU A 158 -3.89 -18.09 1.21
N MET A 159 -5.11 -18.58 0.94
CA MET A 159 -6.32 -17.97 1.48
C MET A 159 -6.43 -18.14 3.00
N ARG A 160 -6.00 -19.27 3.53
CA ARG A 160 -5.91 -19.49 4.98
C ARG A 160 -4.97 -18.46 5.61
N GLU A 161 -3.74 -18.34 5.10
CA GLU A 161 -2.74 -17.37 5.59
C GLU A 161 -3.30 -15.94 5.56
N GLN A 162 -3.97 -15.57 4.46
CA GLN A 162 -4.57 -14.24 4.32
C GLN A 162 -5.69 -13.99 5.35
N CYS A 163 -6.55 -14.96 5.61
CA CYS A 163 -7.60 -14.83 6.63
C CYS A 163 -7.01 -14.78 8.05
N GLU A 164 -5.96 -15.55 8.34
CA GLU A 164 -5.20 -15.49 9.59
C GLU A 164 -4.55 -14.11 9.79
N GLN A 165 -3.97 -13.54 8.73
CA GLN A 165 -3.40 -12.19 8.75
C GLN A 165 -4.46 -11.12 9.03
N LEU A 166 -5.66 -11.23 8.45
CA LEU A 166 -6.78 -10.33 8.75
C LEU A 166 -7.19 -10.43 10.22
N ALA A 167 -7.33 -11.64 10.75
CA ALA A 167 -7.66 -11.87 12.16
C ALA A 167 -6.60 -11.28 13.09
N ALA A 168 -5.31 -11.49 12.78
CA ALA A 168 -4.20 -10.92 13.54
C ALA A 168 -4.17 -9.38 13.46
N SER A 169 -4.43 -8.81 12.29
CA SER A 169 -4.47 -7.36 12.10
C SER A 169 -5.62 -6.70 12.90
N ALA A 170 -6.75 -7.40 13.06
CA ALA A 170 -7.89 -6.93 13.84
C ALA A 170 -7.61 -6.83 15.36
N GLU A 171 -6.50 -7.37 15.84
CA GLU A 171 -6.05 -7.24 17.24
C GLU A 171 -5.28 -5.93 17.49
N LEU A 172 -4.80 -5.26 16.43
CA LEU A 172 -4.13 -3.96 16.56
C LEU A 172 -5.11 -2.91 17.11
N PRO A 173 -4.67 -2.06 18.06
CA PRO A 173 -5.56 -1.11 18.74
C PRO A 173 -6.16 -0.05 17.81
N ASN A 174 -5.43 0.31 16.74
CA ASN A 174 -5.83 1.30 15.75
C ASN A 174 -6.52 0.69 14.51
N VAL A 175 -6.68 -0.64 14.45
CA VAL A 175 -7.29 -1.33 13.30
C VAL A 175 -8.65 -1.91 13.70
N SER A 176 -9.67 -1.64 12.89
CA SER A 176 -10.98 -2.26 13.00
C SER A 176 -11.37 -2.88 11.66
N ILE A 177 -11.68 -4.16 11.67
CA ILE A 177 -12.15 -4.87 10.48
C ILE A 177 -13.60 -5.28 10.72
N HIS A 178 -14.45 -4.95 9.77
CA HIS A 178 -15.86 -5.30 9.75
C HIS A 178 -16.17 -6.05 8.45
N VAL A 179 -17.10 -6.99 8.50
CA VAL A 179 -17.50 -7.77 7.33
C VAL A 179 -18.98 -7.56 7.07
N VAL A 180 -19.33 -7.21 5.84
CA VAL A 180 -20.71 -7.24 5.36
C VAL A 180 -21.03 -8.67 4.97
N PRO A 181 -21.93 -9.36 5.67
CA PRO A 181 -22.22 -10.76 5.39
C PRO A 181 -23.02 -10.91 4.08
N LEU A 182 -22.83 -12.02 3.38
CA LEU A 182 -23.56 -12.33 2.13
C LEU A 182 -25.07 -12.31 2.28
N THR A 183 -25.58 -12.53 3.49
CA THR A 183 -27.02 -12.50 3.81
C THR A 183 -27.65 -11.12 3.66
N VAL A 184 -26.86 -10.03 3.65
CA VAL A 184 -27.35 -8.67 3.38
C VAL A 184 -27.82 -8.53 1.93
N GLY A 185 -27.24 -9.28 1.00
CA GLY A 185 -27.58 -9.21 -0.41
C GLY A 185 -27.12 -7.90 -1.05
N MET A 186 -28.06 -7.09 -1.54
CA MET A 186 -27.73 -5.84 -2.22
C MET A 186 -27.47 -4.69 -1.25
N HIS A 187 -26.33 -4.03 -1.39
CA HIS A 187 -25.94 -2.86 -0.60
C HIS A 187 -25.16 -1.83 -1.45
N PRO A 188 -25.05 -0.56 -1.00
CA PRO A 188 -24.44 0.50 -1.81
C PRO A 188 -22.97 0.27 -2.19
N GLY A 189 -22.25 -0.62 -1.49
CA GLY A 189 -20.87 -0.98 -1.76
C GLY A 189 -20.68 -1.74 -3.09
N LEU A 190 -21.71 -2.37 -3.61
CA LEU A 190 -21.66 -3.06 -4.91
C LEU A 190 -21.34 -2.12 -6.08
N GLY A 191 -21.38 -0.80 -5.87
CA GLY A 191 -20.96 0.19 -6.85
C GLY A 191 -19.44 0.35 -7.02
N GLY A 192 -18.65 -0.31 -6.19
CA GLY A 192 -17.18 -0.31 -6.27
C GLY A 192 -16.47 0.03 -4.95
N PRO A 193 -15.17 -0.32 -4.84
CA PRO A 193 -14.35 -0.02 -3.68
C PRO A 193 -14.00 1.47 -3.60
N PHE A 194 -13.78 1.96 -2.39
CA PHE A 194 -13.27 3.31 -2.16
C PHE A 194 -12.62 3.42 -0.79
N THR A 195 -11.71 4.39 -0.65
CA THR A 195 -11.10 4.73 0.63
C THR A 195 -11.27 6.22 0.90
N LEU A 196 -11.68 6.57 2.11
CA LEU A 196 -11.72 7.94 2.62
C LEU A 196 -10.52 8.14 3.54
N ALA A 197 -9.67 9.11 3.25
CA ALA A 197 -8.56 9.55 4.08
C ALA A 197 -8.89 10.90 4.73
N GLU A 198 -8.81 10.97 6.03
CA GLU A 198 -8.92 12.21 6.79
C GLU A 198 -7.52 12.68 7.19
N LEU A 199 -7.19 13.93 6.87
CA LEU A 199 -5.91 14.57 7.16
C LEU A 199 -6.00 15.42 8.43
N GLU A 200 -4.87 15.72 9.07
CA GLU A 200 -4.80 16.45 10.36
C GLU A 200 -5.64 17.75 10.41
N LYS A 201 -5.85 18.41 9.27
CA LYS A 201 -6.61 19.67 9.19
C LYS A 201 -8.10 19.46 8.96
N GLY A 202 -8.61 18.23 9.11
CA GLY A 202 -10.03 17.90 8.88
C GLY A 202 -10.41 17.80 7.40
N THR A 203 -9.45 17.91 6.46
CA THR A 203 -9.70 17.70 5.04
C THR A 203 -9.87 16.21 4.79
N THR A 204 -10.91 15.82 4.07
CA THR A 204 -11.13 14.47 3.60
C THR A 204 -10.88 14.37 2.10
N VAL A 205 -10.11 13.37 1.70
CA VAL A 205 -9.84 13.01 0.31
C VAL A 205 -10.27 11.56 0.11
N ALA A 206 -10.83 11.24 -1.04
CA ALA A 206 -11.18 9.87 -1.37
C ALA A 206 -10.29 9.33 -2.51
N HIS A 207 -10.02 8.04 -2.43
CA HIS A 207 -9.47 7.23 -3.50
C HIS A 207 -10.57 6.29 -4.00
N VAL A 208 -10.84 6.34 -5.28
CA VAL A 208 -11.81 5.47 -5.94
C VAL A 208 -11.07 4.70 -7.03
N ASP A 209 -11.09 3.38 -6.90
CA ASP A 209 -10.42 2.50 -7.85
C ASP A 209 -11.30 2.22 -9.09
N SER A 210 -10.66 2.14 -10.25
CA SER A 210 -11.30 1.68 -11.48
C SER A 210 -10.32 0.85 -12.31
N GLN A 211 -10.85 0.08 -13.26
CA GLN A 211 -10.06 -0.80 -14.13
C GLN A 211 -8.98 -0.07 -14.95
N ALA A 212 -9.22 1.19 -15.28
CA ALA A 212 -8.29 1.95 -16.12
C ALA A 212 -7.38 2.88 -15.32
N LYS A 213 -7.93 3.54 -14.30
CA LYS A 213 -7.19 4.55 -13.53
C LYS A 213 -7.89 4.84 -12.21
N ALA A 214 -7.17 4.73 -11.12
CA ALA A 214 -7.66 5.24 -9.84
C ALA A 214 -7.80 6.76 -9.86
N GLN A 215 -8.78 7.27 -9.13
CA GLN A 215 -9.10 8.69 -9.05
C GLN A 215 -8.97 9.18 -7.61
N LEU A 216 -8.31 10.31 -7.44
CA LEU A 216 -8.41 11.11 -6.23
C LEU A 216 -9.61 12.03 -6.36
N VAL A 217 -10.46 12.02 -5.33
CA VAL A 217 -11.68 12.82 -5.24
C VAL A 217 -11.59 13.69 -4.00
N ASP A 218 -11.70 15.00 -4.17
CA ASP A 218 -11.64 16.01 -3.11
C ASP A 218 -12.82 16.99 -3.15
N GLY A 219 -13.69 16.85 -4.16
CA GLY A 219 -14.91 17.64 -4.31
C GLY A 219 -15.88 17.42 -3.13
N VAL A 220 -16.32 18.50 -2.50
CA VAL A 220 -17.20 18.47 -1.30
C VAL A 220 -18.45 17.61 -1.51
N THR A 221 -19.09 17.72 -2.67
CA THR A 221 -20.31 16.97 -3.01
C THR A 221 -20.03 15.47 -3.14
N ASP A 222 -18.90 15.11 -3.77
CA ASP A 222 -18.51 13.72 -3.98
C ASP A 222 -18.08 13.07 -2.67
N ILE A 223 -17.30 13.77 -1.86
CA ILE A 223 -16.91 13.32 -0.51
C ILE A 223 -18.16 13.13 0.36
N ALA A 224 -19.13 14.05 0.33
CA ALA A 224 -20.38 13.88 1.05
C ALA A 224 -21.18 12.66 0.58
N THR A 225 -21.14 12.36 -0.73
CA THR A 225 -21.79 11.19 -1.32
C THR A 225 -21.12 9.90 -0.88
N LEU A 226 -19.77 9.81 -0.95
CA LEU A 226 -19.01 8.64 -0.51
C LEU A 226 -19.15 8.43 1.01
N SER A 227 -19.17 9.52 1.80
CA SER A 227 -19.39 9.43 3.25
C SER A 227 -20.77 8.86 3.58
N ARG A 228 -21.84 9.27 2.90
CA ARG A 228 -23.18 8.68 3.08
C ARG A 228 -23.22 7.20 2.67
N ARG A 229 -22.53 6.82 1.60
CA ARG A 229 -22.40 5.41 1.20
C ARG A 229 -21.65 4.61 2.26
N TRP A 230 -20.56 5.15 2.78
CA TRP A 230 -19.80 4.54 3.86
C TRP A 230 -20.67 4.22 5.07
N GLU A 231 -21.45 5.19 5.56
CA GLU A 231 -22.32 4.97 6.74
C GLU A 231 -23.37 3.88 6.49
N ARG A 232 -23.94 3.81 5.28
CA ARG A 232 -24.88 2.76 4.92
C ARG A 232 -24.22 1.38 4.86
N ILE A 233 -23.06 1.27 4.21
CA ILE A 233 -22.34 0.00 4.10
C ILE A 233 -21.91 -0.48 5.49
N ARG A 234 -21.37 0.44 6.30
CA ARG A 234 -20.94 0.13 7.66
C ARG A 234 -22.11 -0.28 8.57
N GLY A 235 -23.30 0.28 8.35
CA GLY A 235 -24.52 -0.09 9.07
C GLY A 235 -24.99 -1.53 8.81
N GLU A 236 -24.63 -2.10 7.66
CA GLU A 236 -24.93 -3.50 7.28
C GLU A 236 -23.84 -4.49 7.74
N ALA A 237 -22.68 -3.96 8.18
CA ALA A 237 -21.57 -4.82 8.56
C ALA A 237 -21.73 -5.37 9.98
N LEU A 238 -21.19 -6.56 10.18
CA LEU A 238 -21.09 -7.20 11.49
C LEU A 238 -20.29 -6.33 12.48
N SER A 239 -20.57 -6.49 13.76
CA SER A 239 -19.76 -5.89 14.82
C SER A 239 -18.31 -6.35 14.73
N ARG A 240 -17.38 -5.61 15.38
CA ARG A 240 -15.95 -5.97 15.42
C ARG A 240 -15.74 -7.40 15.96
N ALA A 241 -16.47 -7.81 16.98
CA ALA A 241 -16.37 -9.14 17.57
C ALA A 241 -16.84 -10.23 16.58
N GLN A 242 -18.04 -10.07 16.03
CA GLN A 242 -18.60 -11.01 15.05
C GLN A 242 -17.74 -11.12 13.79
N SER A 243 -17.21 -9.98 13.30
CA SER A 243 -16.32 -9.97 12.13
C SER A 243 -15.04 -10.75 12.41
N ARG A 244 -14.44 -10.60 13.60
CA ARG A 244 -13.26 -11.33 14.02
C ARG A 244 -13.51 -12.84 14.07
N ASP A 245 -14.67 -13.25 14.58
CA ASP A 245 -15.06 -14.66 14.64
C ASP A 245 -15.25 -15.23 13.22
N LEU A 246 -15.87 -14.47 12.32
CA LEU A 246 -16.02 -14.84 10.91
C LEU A 246 -14.67 -14.95 10.18
N LEU A 247 -13.71 -14.05 10.45
CA LEU A 247 -12.36 -14.14 9.89
C LEU A 247 -11.64 -15.43 10.32
N ARG A 248 -11.75 -15.80 11.59
CA ARG A 248 -11.19 -17.05 12.12
C ARG A 248 -11.88 -18.29 11.55
N GLU A 249 -13.19 -18.23 11.37
CA GLU A 249 -13.95 -19.30 10.71
C GLU A 249 -13.53 -19.44 9.24
N ALA A 250 -13.42 -18.33 8.52
CA ALA A 250 -12.96 -18.33 7.14
C ALA A 250 -11.56 -18.96 7.02
N ALA A 251 -10.62 -18.61 7.91
CA ALA A 251 -9.30 -19.23 7.92
C ALA A 251 -9.39 -20.77 8.08
N ARG A 252 -10.23 -21.26 8.99
CA ARG A 252 -10.44 -22.71 9.18
C ARG A 252 -11.11 -23.39 7.98
N SER A 253 -11.98 -22.67 7.25
CA SER A 253 -12.65 -23.25 6.08
C SER A 253 -11.72 -23.48 4.89
N TRP A 254 -10.54 -22.89 4.90
CA TRP A 254 -9.50 -23.04 3.88
C TRP A 254 -8.47 -24.15 4.22
N THR A 255 -8.71 -24.96 5.25
CA THR A 255 -7.88 -26.15 5.57
C THR A 255 -8.16 -27.34 4.64
#